data_076c270e5bb87ea314bdac688b43a561
#
_entry.id   076c270e5bb87ea314bdac688b43a561
#
_cell.length_a   1.000
_cell.length_b   1.000
_cell.length_c   1.000
_cell.angle_alpha   90.00
_cell.angle_beta   90.00
_cell.angle_gamma   90.00
#
_symmetry.space_group_name_H-M   'P 1'
#
loop_
_entity.id
_entity.type
_entity.pdbx_description
1 polymer ?
#
loop_
_entity_poly.entity_id
_entity_poly.type
_entity_poly.pdbx_seq_one_letter_code
_entity_poly.pdbx_strand_id
1 'polypeptide(L)'
;MCIRDRFKGSHTALITPFDGKSIDEKSFSSLIDFQISEGIHGLVPVGTTGESPTLSHEEHKLAVEICVEETAKRVPVIAGTGSNNTDEAIDLTMHAEKAGADGALVVTPYYNKPTQHGLYSHFEAISKATTLPIIIYNIPGRSIVDMNTKTMRDLFKIKNIVGVKDATSDIPRVYETKTTIGENFNQLTGDDATTLAFMVYGGHGSISVTSNIAPKLCSEFMKHCLDQNFAKASEINDKLMPLHHALFVESSPAPVKYAASKLGLCKDDIRLPLTSISDETKQLVDKAMKHASLI
;
A
#
# COMPACT_ATOMS: atom_id res chain seq x y z
N MET A 1 3.24 20.81 -10.06
CA MET A 1 2.60 19.49 -10.21
C MET A 1 1.47 19.41 -9.21
N CYS A 2 0.26 19.00 -9.63
CA CYS A 2 -0.86 18.83 -8.71
C CYS A 2 -0.50 17.70 -7.73
N ILE A 3 -0.90 17.84 -6.45
CA ILE A 3 -0.59 16.82 -5.43
C ILE A 3 -1.15 15.44 -5.80
N ARG A 4 -2.27 15.38 -6.51
CA ARG A 4 -2.85 14.18 -7.08
C ARG A 4 -1.88 13.47 -8.05
N ASP A 5 -1.20 14.23 -8.90
CA ASP A 5 -0.33 13.67 -9.93
C ASP A 5 0.96 13.08 -9.33
N ARG A 6 1.32 13.52 -8.13
CA ARG A 6 2.47 13.00 -7.38
C ARG A 6 2.29 11.55 -6.93
N PHE A 7 1.05 11.14 -6.66
CA PHE A 7 0.71 9.83 -6.13
C PHE A 7 -0.06 8.95 -7.13
N LYS A 8 0.03 9.23 -8.43
CA LYS A 8 -0.49 8.35 -9.47
C LYS A 8 0.46 7.19 -9.73
N GLY A 9 -0.09 6.06 -10.14
CA GLY A 9 0.74 4.94 -10.58
C GLY A 9 0.67 3.73 -9.67
N SER A 10 1.61 2.80 -9.85
CA SER A 10 1.76 1.62 -9.02
C SER A 10 2.76 1.91 -7.90
N HIS A 11 2.32 1.80 -6.65
CA HIS A 11 3.15 1.93 -5.46
C HIS A 11 3.27 0.57 -4.78
N THR A 12 4.46 0.24 -4.29
CA THR A 12 4.65 -1.03 -3.58
C THR A 12 4.34 -0.88 -2.09
N ALA A 13 3.35 -1.66 -1.61
CA ALA A 13 3.20 -1.91 -0.18
C ALA A 13 4.38 -2.79 0.26
N LEU A 14 5.48 -2.18 0.67
CA LEU A 14 6.72 -2.91 0.97
C LEU A 14 6.53 -3.93 2.09
N ILE A 15 7.07 -5.14 1.89
CA ILE A 15 7.35 -6.05 3.00
C ILE A 15 8.48 -5.48 3.84
N THR A 16 8.52 -5.84 5.13
CA THR A 16 9.67 -5.56 6.01
C THR A 16 10.49 -6.85 6.14
N PRO A 17 11.67 -6.96 5.53
CA PRO A 17 12.56 -8.10 5.72
C PRO A 17 13.00 -8.24 7.16
N PHE A 18 13.06 -9.47 7.67
CA PHE A 18 13.58 -9.77 8.99
C PHE A 18 14.75 -10.75 8.90
N ASP A 19 15.65 -10.67 9.88
CA ASP A 19 16.63 -11.68 10.23
C ASP A 19 16.40 -12.08 11.70
N GLY A 20 15.66 -13.17 11.88
CA GLY A 20 15.18 -13.59 13.19
C GLY A 20 14.27 -12.52 13.82
N LYS A 21 14.76 -11.87 14.89
CA LYS A 21 13.96 -10.89 15.64
C LYS A 21 14.15 -9.43 15.20
N SER A 22 15.10 -9.14 14.33
CA SER A 22 15.45 -7.79 13.92
C SER A 22 15.05 -7.52 12.46
N ILE A 23 14.89 -6.25 12.10
CA ILE A 23 14.79 -5.85 10.69
C ILE A 23 16.11 -6.18 10.00
N ASP A 24 16.04 -6.84 8.85
CA ASP A 24 17.18 -7.01 7.94
C ASP A 24 17.33 -5.75 7.08
N GLU A 25 18.03 -4.76 7.64
CA GLU A 25 18.21 -3.45 7.01
C GLU A 25 18.86 -3.57 5.62
N LYS A 26 19.83 -4.49 5.46
CA LYS A 26 20.52 -4.71 4.19
C LYS A 26 19.57 -5.25 3.11
N SER A 27 18.80 -6.27 3.43
CA SER A 27 17.79 -6.80 2.50
C SER A 27 16.70 -5.78 2.22
N PHE A 28 16.35 -4.94 3.21
CA PHE A 28 15.35 -3.89 3.01
C PHE A 28 15.84 -2.81 2.05
N SER A 29 17.07 -2.30 2.21
CA SER A 29 17.69 -1.35 1.28
C SER A 29 17.81 -1.94 -0.13
N SER A 30 18.24 -3.20 -0.25
CA SER A 30 18.32 -3.88 -1.54
C SER A 30 16.94 -4.06 -2.21
N LEU A 31 15.89 -4.35 -1.43
CA LEU A 31 14.53 -4.45 -1.93
C LEU A 31 14.02 -3.10 -2.46
N ILE A 32 14.33 -2.00 -1.77
CA ILE A 32 13.96 -0.64 -2.19
C ILE A 32 14.62 -0.31 -3.53
N ASP A 33 15.94 -0.56 -3.66
CA ASP A 33 16.65 -0.36 -4.91
C ASP A 33 16.13 -1.23 -6.05
N PHE A 34 15.82 -2.50 -5.78
CA PHE A 34 15.18 -3.39 -6.74
C PHE A 34 13.85 -2.81 -7.24
N GLN A 35 12.99 -2.34 -6.36
CA GLN A 35 11.71 -1.74 -6.74
C GLN A 35 11.91 -0.54 -7.69
N ILE A 36 12.81 0.35 -7.33
CA ILE A 36 13.07 1.59 -8.09
C ILE A 36 13.69 1.27 -9.44
N SER A 37 14.66 0.35 -9.50
CA SER A 37 15.33 -0.06 -10.75
C SER A 37 14.37 -0.71 -11.74
N GLU A 38 13.34 -1.40 -11.25
CA GLU A 38 12.29 -2.03 -12.06
C GLU A 38 11.14 -1.06 -12.41
N GLY A 39 11.27 0.23 -12.06
CA GLY A 39 10.40 1.30 -12.52
C GLY A 39 9.12 1.51 -11.72
N ILE A 40 9.07 1.09 -10.45
CA ILE A 40 7.91 1.36 -9.60
C ILE A 40 7.69 2.88 -9.43
N HIS A 41 6.44 3.31 -9.28
CA HIS A 41 6.09 4.73 -9.20
C HIS A 41 6.18 5.32 -7.78
N GLY A 42 6.26 4.50 -6.74
CA GLY A 42 6.43 4.94 -5.36
C GLY A 42 6.45 3.78 -4.37
N LEU A 43 6.80 4.08 -3.13
CA LEU A 43 7.02 3.10 -2.08
C LEU A 43 6.17 3.40 -0.85
N VAL A 44 5.65 2.35 -0.21
CA VAL A 44 4.81 2.45 0.98
C VAL A 44 5.38 1.53 2.08
N PRO A 45 6.34 2.00 2.88
CA PRO A 45 6.86 1.24 4.02
C PRO A 45 5.83 1.16 5.15
N VAL A 46 5.97 0.18 6.00
CA VAL A 46 5.25 -0.03 7.26
C VAL A 46 3.71 0.07 7.19
N GLY A 47 3.16 -0.31 6.03
CA GLY A 47 1.73 -0.61 5.93
C GLY A 47 1.39 -1.99 6.50
N THR A 48 0.20 -2.50 6.22
CA THR A 48 -0.23 -3.86 6.60
C THR A 48 0.75 -4.92 6.10
N THR A 49 1.19 -4.81 4.84
CA THR A 49 2.15 -5.72 4.21
C THR A 49 3.54 -5.64 4.85
N GLY A 50 3.90 -4.50 5.40
CA GLY A 50 5.14 -4.26 6.14
C GLY A 50 5.09 -4.73 7.60
N GLU A 51 4.05 -5.47 8.00
CA GLU A 51 3.87 -6.02 9.36
C GLU A 51 3.88 -4.95 10.47
N SER A 52 3.38 -3.76 10.18
CA SER A 52 3.32 -2.63 11.13
C SER A 52 2.84 -3.03 12.54
N PRO A 53 1.80 -3.89 12.72
CA PRO A 53 1.33 -4.25 14.07
C PRO A 53 2.33 -5.02 14.95
N THR A 54 3.37 -5.59 14.36
CA THR A 54 4.38 -6.42 15.08
C THR A 54 5.76 -5.74 15.17
N LEU A 55 5.88 -4.53 14.64
CA LEU A 55 7.04 -3.69 14.83
C LEU A 55 6.94 -2.93 16.16
N SER A 56 8.05 -2.77 16.88
CA SER A 56 8.10 -1.75 17.92
C SER A 56 8.01 -0.36 17.31
N HIS A 57 7.73 0.68 18.12
CA HIS A 57 7.71 2.05 17.61
C HIS A 57 9.09 2.46 17.04
N GLU A 58 10.16 2.01 17.65
CA GLU A 58 11.54 2.26 17.19
C GLU A 58 11.77 1.57 15.82
N GLU A 59 11.39 0.31 15.68
CA GLU A 59 11.50 -0.42 14.40
C GLU A 59 10.63 0.19 13.30
N HIS A 60 9.42 0.63 13.66
CA HIS A 60 8.54 1.32 12.71
C HIS A 60 9.19 2.60 12.18
N LYS A 61 9.73 3.41 13.09
CA LYS A 61 10.44 4.65 12.76
C LYS A 61 11.69 4.38 11.94
N LEU A 62 12.49 3.42 12.33
CA LEU A 62 13.70 2.99 11.60
C LEU A 62 13.37 2.56 10.16
N ALA A 63 12.33 1.74 9.95
CA ALA A 63 11.96 1.29 8.61
C ALA A 63 11.51 2.45 7.71
N VAL A 64 10.85 3.47 8.26
CA VAL A 64 10.51 4.69 7.50
C VAL A 64 11.79 5.46 7.14
N GLU A 65 12.72 5.64 8.08
CA GLU A 65 13.98 6.35 7.87
C GLU A 65 14.82 5.66 6.78
N ILE A 66 15.03 4.34 6.87
CA ILE A 66 15.73 3.55 5.85
C ILE A 66 15.07 3.73 4.48
N CYS A 67 13.74 3.63 4.42
CA CYS A 67 13.03 3.76 3.14
C CYS A 67 13.20 5.14 2.52
N VAL A 68 13.12 6.20 3.31
CA VAL A 68 13.30 7.59 2.82
C VAL A 68 14.75 7.82 2.38
N GLU A 69 15.72 7.40 3.18
CA GLU A 69 17.15 7.57 2.90
C GLU A 69 17.53 6.81 1.63
N GLU A 70 17.21 5.51 1.56
CA GLU A 70 17.54 4.67 0.41
C GLU A 70 16.86 5.13 -0.86
N THR A 71 15.61 5.56 -0.77
CA THR A 71 14.87 6.09 -1.93
C THR A 71 15.53 7.34 -2.52
N ALA A 72 16.19 8.16 -1.70
CA ALA A 72 16.93 9.36 -2.12
C ALA A 72 16.13 10.26 -3.07
N LYS A 73 14.82 10.42 -2.84
CA LYS A 73 13.87 11.21 -3.67
C LYS A 73 13.70 10.72 -5.12
N ARG A 74 14.15 9.52 -5.46
CA ARG A 74 13.97 8.94 -6.82
C ARG A 74 12.50 8.67 -7.14
N VAL A 75 11.71 8.28 -6.13
CA VAL A 75 10.26 8.11 -6.20
C VAL A 75 9.62 8.61 -4.90
N PRO A 76 8.30 8.89 -4.84
CA PRO A 76 7.65 9.27 -3.59
C PRO A 76 7.60 8.14 -2.58
N VAL A 77 7.78 8.46 -1.30
CA VAL A 77 7.59 7.58 -0.14
C VAL A 77 6.34 8.00 0.62
N ILE A 78 5.38 7.08 0.76
CA ILE A 78 4.12 7.28 1.49
C ILE A 78 4.16 6.38 2.72
N ALA A 79 4.56 6.90 3.86
CA ALA A 79 4.72 6.12 5.08
C ALA A 79 3.37 5.66 5.66
N GLY A 80 3.24 4.40 6.04
CA GLY A 80 2.11 3.90 6.82
C GLY A 80 2.18 4.44 8.25
N THR A 81 1.21 5.26 8.68
CA THR A 81 1.25 5.91 9.99
C THR A 81 -0.06 5.78 10.77
N GLY A 82 -1.01 4.97 10.25
CA GLY A 82 -2.30 4.80 10.88
C GLY A 82 -2.26 3.90 12.11
N SER A 83 -3.07 4.24 13.10
CA SER A 83 -3.33 3.45 14.31
C SER A 83 -4.80 3.58 14.71
N ASN A 84 -5.26 2.67 15.56
CA ASN A 84 -6.55 2.81 16.25
C ASN A 84 -6.48 3.72 17.49
N ASN A 85 -5.31 4.26 17.81
CA ASN A 85 -5.06 5.30 18.79
C ASN A 85 -4.67 6.59 18.05
N THR A 86 -5.44 7.66 18.24
CA THR A 86 -5.22 8.93 17.54
C THR A 86 -3.87 9.56 17.87
N ASP A 87 -3.44 9.52 19.13
CA ASP A 87 -2.17 10.12 19.56
C ASP A 87 -0.97 9.35 18.97
N GLU A 88 -1.06 8.03 18.90
CA GLU A 88 -0.06 7.20 18.23
C GLU A 88 0.03 7.50 16.73
N ALA A 89 -1.12 7.60 16.04
CA ALA A 89 -1.14 7.98 14.62
C ALA A 89 -0.55 9.37 14.38
N ILE A 90 -0.75 10.31 15.30
CA ILE A 90 -0.13 11.64 15.26
C ILE A 90 1.39 11.52 15.40
N ASP A 91 1.90 10.80 16.42
CA ASP A 91 3.35 10.62 16.65
C ASP A 91 4.04 10.01 15.43
N LEU A 92 3.48 8.93 14.90
CA LEU A 92 4.01 8.25 13.71
C LEU A 92 3.99 9.16 12.47
N THR A 93 2.94 9.97 12.30
CA THR A 93 2.82 10.89 11.16
C THR A 93 3.81 12.05 11.26
N MET A 94 3.97 12.63 12.43
CA MET A 94 4.97 13.66 12.68
C MET A 94 6.40 13.14 12.49
N HIS A 95 6.67 11.91 12.92
CA HIS A 95 7.96 11.26 12.67
C HIS A 95 8.21 11.07 11.15
N ALA A 96 7.22 10.56 10.40
CA ALA A 96 7.33 10.39 8.96
C ALA A 96 7.61 11.72 8.22
N GLU A 97 6.97 12.81 8.64
CA GLU A 97 7.25 14.17 8.15
C GLU A 97 8.70 14.58 8.43
N LYS A 98 9.17 14.39 9.64
CA LYS A 98 10.54 14.72 10.05
C LYS A 98 11.57 13.88 9.31
N ALA A 99 11.30 12.59 9.08
CA ALA A 99 12.14 11.70 8.27
C ALA A 99 12.20 12.09 6.79
N GLY A 100 11.25 12.91 6.31
CA GLY A 100 11.22 13.41 4.94
C GLY A 100 10.37 12.57 3.98
N ALA A 101 9.40 11.81 4.48
CA ALA A 101 8.40 11.15 3.64
C ALA A 101 7.61 12.18 2.80
N ASP A 102 7.01 11.72 1.71
CA ASP A 102 6.26 12.57 0.77
C ASP A 102 4.75 12.57 1.05
N GLY A 103 4.29 11.61 1.83
CA GLY A 103 2.90 11.47 2.27
C GLY A 103 2.75 10.48 3.40
N ALA A 104 1.57 10.45 4.00
CA ALA A 104 1.17 9.52 5.03
C ALA A 104 -0.03 8.68 4.57
N LEU A 105 0.05 7.36 4.75
CA LEU A 105 -1.05 6.42 4.56
C LEU A 105 -1.63 6.08 5.93
N VAL A 106 -2.84 6.57 6.21
CA VAL A 106 -3.48 6.42 7.51
C VAL A 106 -4.66 5.47 7.40
N VAL A 107 -4.53 4.27 7.98
CA VAL A 107 -5.63 3.30 8.03
C VAL A 107 -6.74 3.79 8.98
N THR A 108 -8.01 3.53 8.62
CA THR A 108 -9.12 3.75 9.53
C THR A 108 -8.93 2.96 10.83
N PRO A 109 -9.26 3.54 12.01
CA PRO A 109 -9.13 2.83 13.28
C PRO A 109 -9.83 1.47 13.25
N TYR A 110 -9.09 0.44 13.57
CA TYR A 110 -9.52 -0.95 13.63
C TYR A 110 -9.84 -1.35 15.08
N TYR A 111 -10.63 -2.39 15.28
CA TYR A 111 -11.01 -2.98 16.56
C TYR A 111 -11.99 -2.13 17.39
N ASN A 112 -11.69 -0.86 17.72
CA ASN A 112 -12.51 0.02 18.56
C ASN A 112 -13.72 0.65 17.84
N LYS A 113 -13.89 0.43 16.53
CA LYS A 113 -15.10 0.69 15.71
C LYS A 113 -15.69 2.10 15.88
N PRO A 114 -14.95 3.16 15.54
CA PRO A 114 -15.49 4.51 15.62
C PRO A 114 -16.66 4.72 14.64
N THR A 115 -17.55 5.65 15.00
CA THR A 115 -18.61 6.13 14.11
C THR A 115 -18.01 6.99 12.98
N GLN A 116 -18.81 7.37 11.96
CA GLN A 116 -18.37 8.28 10.90
C GLN A 116 -17.87 9.63 11.46
N HIS A 117 -18.52 10.13 12.51
CA HIS A 117 -18.07 11.33 13.22
C HIS A 117 -16.72 11.11 13.93
N GLY A 118 -16.54 9.95 14.57
CA GLY A 118 -15.26 9.57 15.18
C GLY A 118 -14.15 9.42 14.15
N LEU A 119 -14.43 8.83 12.97
CA LEU A 119 -13.50 8.79 11.85
C LEU A 119 -13.10 10.20 11.39
N TYR A 120 -14.08 11.09 11.19
CA TYR A 120 -13.81 12.48 10.83
C TYR A 120 -12.88 13.16 11.85
N SER A 121 -13.22 13.07 13.15
CA SER A 121 -12.46 13.70 14.22
C SER A 121 -11.03 13.15 14.33
N HIS A 122 -10.85 11.84 14.13
CA HIS A 122 -9.54 11.18 14.12
C HIS A 122 -8.64 11.75 12.99
N PHE A 123 -9.13 11.75 11.75
CA PHE A 123 -8.37 12.27 10.61
C PHE A 123 -8.15 13.79 10.70
N GLU A 124 -9.11 14.55 11.21
CA GLU A 124 -8.96 15.99 11.45
C GLU A 124 -7.84 16.27 12.47
N ALA A 125 -7.78 15.50 13.58
CA ALA A 125 -6.73 15.64 14.58
C ALA A 125 -5.35 15.36 14.00
N ILE A 126 -5.18 14.26 13.23
CA ILE A 126 -3.93 13.94 12.56
C ILE A 126 -3.55 15.03 11.57
N SER A 127 -4.50 15.52 10.77
CA SER A 127 -4.23 16.54 9.75
C SER A 127 -3.78 17.88 10.34
N LYS A 128 -4.20 18.21 11.56
CA LYS A 128 -3.77 19.43 12.28
C LYS A 128 -2.34 19.34 12.81
N ALA A 129 -1.81 18.11 12.98
CA ALA A 129 -0.48 17.88 13.54
C ALA A 129 0.64 17.82 12.50
N THR A 130 0.31 17.80 11.20
CA THR A 130 1.29 17.61 10.11
C THR A 130 0.95 18.47 8.89
N THR A 131 1.96 18.75 8.08
CA THR A 131 1.77 19.31 6.74
C THR A 131 1.80 18.26 5.62
N LEU A 132 2.14 17.01 5.95
CA LEU A 132 2.17 15.92 4.97
C LEU A 132 0.80 15.73 4.29
N PRO A 133 0.79 15.44 3.00
CA PRO A 133 -0.38 14.88 2.33
C PRO A 133 -0.81 13.56 2.98
N ILE A 134 -2.08 13.47 3.36
CA ILE A 134 -2.67 12.29 3.99
C ILE A 134 -3.53 11.55 2.96
N ILE A 135 -3.28 10.28 2.79
CA ILE A 135 -4.10 9.33 2.04
C ILE A 135 -4.83 8.45 3.05
N ILE A 136 -6.16 8.53 3.05
CA ILE A 136 -7.02 7.69 3.89
C ILE A 136 -6.86 6.24 3.42
N TYR A 137 -6.67 5.29 4.35
CA TYR A 137 -6.70 3.88 4.00
C TYR A 137 -7.98 3.22 4.53
N ASN A 138 -8.89 2.91 3.62
CA ASN A 138 -10.17 2.29 3.92
C ASN A 138 -10.14 0.81 3.56
N ILE A 139 -10.14 -0.06 4.58
CA ILE A 139 -10.05 -1.52 4.45
C ILE A 139 -11.02 -2.22 5.41
N PRO A 140 -12.33 -2.19 5.14
CA PRO A 140 -13.33 -2.74 6.05
C PRO A 140 -13.17 -4.24 6.31
N GLY A 141 -12.59 -5.01 5.38
CA GLY A 141 -12.28 -6.41 5.58
C GLY A 141 -11.30 -6.70 6.74
N ARG A 142 -10.51 -5.70 7.16
CA ARG A 142 -9.58 -5.79 8.31
C ARG A 142 -9.95 -4.87 9.46
N SER A 143 -10.40 -3.65 9.16
CA SER A 143 -10.73 -2.65 10.18
C SER A 143 -12.16 -2.76 10.71
N ILE A 144 -13.04 -3.51 10.05
CA ILE A 144 -14.49 -3.63 10.30
C ILE A 144 -15.24 -2.34 9.96
N VAL A 145 -14.64 -1.16 10.18
CA VAL A 145 -15.27 0.12 9.83
C VAL A 145 -15.06 0.44 8.36
N ASP A 146 -16.11 0.95 7.72
CA ASP A 146 -16.09 1.46 6.36
C ASP A 146 -16.37 2.96 6.38
N MET A 147 -15.42 3.78 5.92
CA MET A 147 -15.62 5.21 5.78
C MET A 147 -16.44 5.48 4.51
N ASN A 148 -17.61 6.08 4.66
CA ASN A 148 -18.47 6.41 3.53
C ASN A 148 -17.94 7.63 2.73
N THR A 149 -18.39 7.76 1.49
CA THR A 149 -17.99 8.83 0.56
C THR A 149 -18.34 10.23 1.08
N LYS A 150 -19.42 10.37 1.87
CA LYS A 150 -19.79 11.65 2.50
C LYS A 150 -18.74 12.10 3.51
N THR A 151 -18.27 11.18 4.38
CA THR A 151 -17.20 11.47 5.36
C THR A 151 -15.91 11.82 4.64
N MET A 152 -15.53 11.07 3.58
CA MET A 152 -14.35 11.38 2.75
C MET A 152 -14.46 12.76 2.10
N ARG A 153 -15.61 13.12 1.57
CA ARG A 153 -15.88 14.44 0.98
C ARG A 153 -15.69 15.56 2.01
N ASP A 154 -16.19 15.35 3.23
CA ASP A 154 -16.08 16.36 4.27
C ASP A 154 -14.63 16.51 4.76
N LEU A 155 -13.86 15.40 4.82
CA LEU A 155 -12.43 15.40 5.09
C LEU A 155 -11.61 16.06 3.97
N PHE A 156 -11.97 15.88 2.71
CA PHE A 156 -11.26 16.50 1.57
C PHE A 156 -11.32 18.03 1.56
N LYS A 157 -12.19 18.66 2.36
CA LYS A 157 -12.16 20.11 2.59
C LYS A 157 -10.94 20.54 3.39
N ILE A 158 -10.29 19.61 4.08
CA ILE A 158 -9.05 19.84 4.82
C ILE A 158 -7.87 19.72 3.83
N LYS A 159 -7.05 20.77 3.77
CA LYS A 159 -6.06 21.02 2.70
C LYS A 159 -5.10 19.83 2.44
N ASN A 160 -4.66 19.14 3.48
CA ASN A 160 -3.68 18.06 3.36
C ASN A 160 -4.29 16.64 3.33
N ILE A 161 -5.62 16.50 3.34
CA ILE A 161 -6.26 15.21 3.04
C ILE A 161 -6.49 15.13 1.52
N VAL A 162 -5.76 14.27 0.83
CA VAL A 162 -5.61 14.36 -0.63
C VAL A 162 -6.20 13.18 -1.40
N GLY A 163 -6.55 12.09 -0.72
CA GLY A 163 -7.04 10.91 -1.42
C GLY A 163 -7.36 9.74 -0.49
N VAL A 164 -7.67 8.63 -1.14
CA VAL A 164 -7.97 7.35 -0.49
C VAL A 164 -7.21 6.21 -1.16
N LYS A 165 -6.71 5.27 -0.36
CA LYS A 165 -6.46 3.89 -0.75
C LYS A 165 -7.72 3.11 -0.39
N ASP A 166 -8.49 2.72 -1.40
CA ASP A 166 -9.69 1.91 -1.23
C ASP A 166 -9.37 0.42 -1.39
N ALA A 167 -9.67 -0.36 -0.38
CA ALA A 167 -9.51 -1.82 -0.38
C ALA A 167 -10.84 -2.52 -0.05
N THR A 168 -11.95 -1.97 -0.56
CA THR A 168 -13.28 -2.55 -0.46
C THR A 168 -13.56 -3.56 -1.57
N SER A 169 -12.80 -3.50 -2.67
CA SER A 169 -13.08 -4.22 -3.94
C SER A 169 -14.42 -3.83 -4.59
N ASP A 170 -15.07 -2.76 -4.12
CA ASP A 170 -16.32 -2.23 -4.66
C ASP A 170 -16.01 -1.27 -5.82
N ILE A 171 -16.00 -1.78 -7.04
CA ILE A 171 -15.64 -1.02 -8.25
C ILE A 171 -16.59 0.16 -8.51
N PRO A 172 -17.95 0.05 -8.39
CA PRO A 172 -18.86 1.18 -8.51
C PRO A 172 -18.51 2.37 -7.61
N ARG A 173 -17.89 2.13 -6.45
CA ARG A 173 -17.48 3.16 -5.49
C ARG A 173 -16.48 4.17 -6.07
N VAL A 174 -15.67 3.77 -7.06
CA VAL A 174 -14.75 4.69 -7.75
C VAL A 174 -15.51 5.83 -8.41
N TYR A 175 -16.60 5.49 -9.12
CA TYR A 175 -17.46 6.47 -9.77
C TYR A 175 -18.25 7.31 -8.75
N GLU A 176 -18.78 6.69 -7.71
CA GLU A 176 -19.47 7.40 -6.61
C GLU A 176 -18.53 8.42 -5.94
N THR A 177 -17.30 8.02 -5.63
CA THR A 177 -16.28 8.90 -5.05
C THR A 177 -15.97 10.07 -5.98
N LYS A 178 -15.74 9.80 -7.26
CA LYS A 178 -15.50 10.84 -8.27
C LYS A 178 -16.64 11.85 -8.36
N THR A 179 -17.88 11.40 -8.39
CA THR A 179 -19.05 12.27 -8.53
C THR A 179 -19.38 13.03 -7.24
N THR A 180 -19.09 12.44 -6.08
CA THR A 180 -19.38 13.04 -4.77
C THR A 180 -18.31 14.02 -4.30
N ILE A 181 -17.03 13.73 -4.59
CA ILE A 181 -15.87 14.49 -4.07
C ILE A 181 -15.22 15.33 -5.17
N GLY A 182 -15.15 14.81 -6.40
CA GLY A 182 -14.53 15.48 -7.54
C GLY A 182 -13.22 14.78 -7.99
N GLU A 183 -12.74 15.18 -9.18
CA GLU A 183 -11.61 14.55 -9.86
C GLU A 183 -10.24 14.81 -9.20
N ASN A 184 -10.16 15.81 -8.31
CA ASN A 184 -8.91 16.15 -7.63
C ASN A 184 -8.60 15.28 -6.41
N PHE A 185 -9.57 14.48 -5.96
CA PHE A 185 -9.36 13.51 -4.89
C PHE A 185 -8.63 12.28 -5.46
N ASN A 186 -7.44 11.98 -4.96
CA ASN A 186 -6.65 10.85 -5.43
C ASN A 186 -7.30 9.53 -5.00
N GLN A 187 -7.55 8.64 -5.95
CA GLN A 187 -8.14 7.33 -5.70
C GLN A 187 -7.14 6.24 -6.09
N LEU A 188 -6.61 5.53 -5.10
CA LEU A 188 -5.74 4.36 -5.27
C LEU A 188 -6.49 3.12 -4.81
N THR A 189 -6.35 2.01 -5.53
CA THR A 189 -6.86 0.73 -5.04
C THR A 189 -5.83 0.06 -4.12
N GLY A 190 -6.33 -0.64 -3.11
CA GLY A 190 -5.53 -1.54 -2.27
C GLY A 190 -5.71 -3.02 -2.63
N ASP A 191 -6.42 -3.32 -3.72
CA ASP A 191 -6.72 -4.67 -4.18
C ASP A 191 -6.15 -4.89 -5.58
N ASP A 192 -5.11 -5.72 -5.65
CA ASP A 192 -4.40 -6.02 -6.89
C ASP A 192 -5.31 -6.66 -7.95
N ALA A 193 -6.19 -7.59 -7.54
CA ALA A 193 -7.03 -8.35 -8.47
C ALA A 193 -8.07 -7.50 -9.20
N THR A 194 -8.53 -6.42 -8.59
CA THR A 194 -9.53 -5.52 -9.18
C THR A 194 -8.94 -4.27 -9.83
N THR A 195 -7.61 -4.13 -9.84
CA THR A 195 -6.92 -2.90 -10.27
C THR A 195 -7.29 -2.49 -11.69
N LEU A 196 -7.36 -3.43 -12.65
CA LEU A 196 -7.73 -3.11 -14.04
C LEU A 196 -9.12 -2.44 -14.11
N ALA A 197 -10.11 -3.04 -13.46
CA ALA A 197 -11.48 -2.50 -13.43
C ALA A 197 -11.50 -1.13 -12.71
N PHE A 198 -10.77 -1.00 -11.59
CA PHE A 198 -10.64 0.25 -10.85
C PHE A 198 -10.08 1.39 -11.73
N MET A 199 -9.07 1.12 -12.54
CA MET A 199 -8.49 2.09 -13.46
C MET A 199 -9.44 2.45 -14.61
N VAL A 200 -10.19 1.49 -15.15
CA VAL A 200 -11.23 1.74 -16.18
C VAL A 200 -12.31 2.69 -15.65
N TYR A 201 -12.70 2.59 -14.37
CA TYR A 201 -13.67 3.47 -13.73
C TYR A 201 -13.10 4.85 -13.35
N GLY A 202 -11.83 5.12 -13.63
CA GLY A 202 -11.21 6.43 -13.42
C GLY A 202 -10.36 6.53 -12.15
N GLY A 203 -9.89 5.41 -11.64
CA GLY A 203 -8.86 5.38 -10.59
C GLY A 203 -7.52 5.98 -11.05
N HIS A 204 -6.64 6.26 -10.10
CA HIS A 204 -5.38 6.93 -10.36
C HIS A 204 -4.15 6.02 -10.16
N GLY A 205 -4.33 4.82 -9.61
CA GLY A 205 -3.25 3.88 -9.35
C GLY A 205 -3.59 2.82 -8.31
N SER A 206 -2.56 2.13 -7.84
CA SER A 206 -2.65 1.08 -6.83
C SER A 206 -1.55 1.17 -5.79
N ILE A 207 -1.82 0.67 -4.59
CA ILE A 207 -0.80 0.33 -3.60
C ILE A 207 -0.82 -1.20 -3.50
N SER A 208 0.11 -1.83 -4.20
CA SER A 208 0.13 -3.24 -4.58
C SER A 208 0.97 -4.09 -3.64
N VAL A 209 0.53 -5.30 -3.37
CA VAL A 209 1.31 -6.37 -2.72
C VAL A 209 2.15 -7.12 -3.75
N THR A 210 1.56 -7.43 -4.89
CA THR A 210 2.23 -8.19 -5.97
C THR A 210 3.48 -7.51 -6.49
N SER A 211 3.53 -6.18 -6.45
CA SER A 211 4.69 -5.40 -6.88
C SER A 211 5.96 -5.68 -6.06
N ASN A 212 5.87 -6.24 -4.83
CA ASN A 212 7.07 -6.65 -4.09
C ASN A 212 7.94 -7.64 -4.89
N ILE A 213 7.34 -8.50 -5.71
CA ILE A 213 8.01 -9.56 -6.45
C ILE A 213 7.95 -9.38 -7.97
N ALA A 214 7.07 -8.52 -8.47
CA ALA A 214 6.88 -8.26 -9.90
C ALA A 214 6.76 -6.76 -10.20
N PRO A 215 7.69 -5.88 -9.71
CA PRO A 215 7.55 -4.44 -9.84
C PRO A 215 7.50 -3.98 -11.31
N LYS A 216 8.30 -4.56 -12.19
CA LYS A 216 8.32 -4.25 -13.62
C LYS A 216 6.97 -4.50 -14.27
N LEU A 217 6.40 -5.69 -14.09
CA LEU A 217 5.08 -6.02 -14.66
C LEU A 217 3.99 -5.10 -14.11
N CYS A 218 4.02 -4.80 -12.79
CA CYS A 218 3.05 -3.90 -12.17
C CYS A 218 3.20 -2.45 -12.66
N SER A 219 4.42 -1.97 -12.88
CA SER A 219 4.66 -0.61 -13.40
C SER A 219 4.25 -0.49 -14.88
N GLU A 220 4.59 -1.47 -15.72
CA GLU A 220 4.18 -1.52 -17.13
C GLU A 220 2.66 -1.62 -17.27
N PHE A 221 2.02 -2.49 -16.50
CA PHE A 221 0.57 -2.61 -16.41
C PHE A 221 -0.07 -1.26 -16.08
N MET A 222 0.41 -0.61 -15.04
CA MET A 222 -0.13 0.67 -14.61
C MET A 222 0.11 1.79 -15.63
N LYS A 223 1.27 1.80 -16.28
CA LYS A 223 1.53 2.74 -17.38
C LYS A 223 0.49 2.60 -18.48
N HIS A 224 0.21 1.38 -18.94
CA HIS A 224 -0.83 1.16 -19.96
C HIS A 224 -2.22 1.57 -19.49
N CYS A 225 -2.55 1.38 -18.20
CA CYS A 225 -3.81 1.87 -17.65
C CYS A 225 -3.89 3.40 -17.68
N LEU A 226 -2.84 4.11 -17.29
CA LEU A 226 -2.77 5.57 -17.28
C LEU A 226 -2.82 6.15 -18.70
N ASP A 227 -2.22 5.46 -19.67
CA ASP A 227 -2.25 5.78 -21.11
C ASP A 227 -3.59 5.37 -21.77
N GLN A 228 -4.56 4.84 -21.01
CA GLN A 228 -5.85 4.31 -21.49
C GLN A 228 -5.73 3.17 -22.51
N ASN A 229 -4.59 2.50 -22.57
CA ASN A 229 -4.36 1.32 -23.40
C ASN A 229 -4.77 0.04 -22.65
N PHE A 230 -6.06 -0.09 -22.40
CA PHE A 230 -6.60 -1.19 -21.59
C PHE A 230 -6.44 -2.58 -22.25
N ALA A 231 -6.29 -2.65 -23.57
CA ALA A 231 -6.00 -3.91 -24.25
C ALA A 231 -4.62 -4.46 -23.83
N LYS A 232 -3.60 -3.62 -23.86
CA LYS A 232 -2.26 -3.99 -23.39
C LYS A 232 -2.20 -4.22 -21.88
N ALA A 233 -2.91 -3.39 -21.11
CA ALA A 233 -3.03 -3.60 -19.67
C ALA A 233 -3.64 -4.97 -19.35
N SER A 234 -4.69 -5.40 -20.09
CA SER A 234 -5.31 -6.71 -19.91
C SER A 234 -4.32 -7.87 -20.18
N GLU A 235 -3.51 -7.78 -21.23
CA GLU A 235 -2.49 -8.81 -21.53
C GLU A 235 -1.49 -9.01 -20.38
N ILE A 236 -1.11 -7.91 -19.70
CA ILE A 236 -0.20 -7.97 -18.55
C ILE A 236 -0.96 -8.45 -17.30
N ASN A 237 -2.20 -7.98 -17.12
CA ASN A 237 -3.06 -8.40 -16.02
C ASN A 237 -3.29 -9.93 -16.02
N ASP A 238 -3.45 -10.55 -17.19
CA ASP A 238 -3.60 -11.99 -17.32
C ASP A 238 -2.37 -12.76 -16.80
N LYS A 239 -1.17 -12.18 -16.94
CA LYS A 239 0.06 -12.76 -16.34
C LYS A 239 0.11 -12.56 -14.84
N LEU A 240 -0.39 -11.42 -14.34
CA LEU A 240 -0.36 -11.06 -12.91
C LEU A 240 -1.48 -11.73 -12.10
N MET A 241 -2.62 -12.02 -12.71
CA MET A 241 -3.82 -12.49 -12.01
C MET A 241 -3.57 -13.75 -11.15
N PRO A 242 -2.85 -14.79 -11.60
CA PRO A 242 -2.52 -15.93 -10.73
C PRO A 242 -1.70 -15.54 -9.50
N LEU A 243 -0.81 -14.54 -9.61
CA LEU A 243 -0.06 -13.99 -8.46
C LEU A 243 -1.00 -13.26 -7.50
N HIS A 244 -1.87 -12.39 -8.03
CA HIS A 244 -2.86 -11.66 -7.22
C HIS A 244 -3.67 -12.60 -6.34
N HIS A 245 -4.08 -13.76 -6.88
CA HIS A 245 -4.81 -14.77 -6.10
C HIS A 245 -3.92 -15.53 -5.13
N ALA A 246 -2.76 -16.04 -5.59
CA ALA A 246 -1.90 -16.90 -4.78
C ALA A 246 -1.33 -16.16 -3.54
N LEU A 247 -1.07 -14.86 -3.65
CA LEU A 247 -0.52 -14.04 -2.57
C LEU A 247 -1.54 -13.69 -1.46
N PHE A 248 -2.81 -14.07 -1.63
CA PHE A 248 -3.88 -13.84 -0.66
C PHE A 248 -4.66 -15.10 -0.26
N VAL A 249 -4.21 -16.28 -0.65
CA VAL A 249 -4.79 -17.57 -0.23
C VAL A 249 -4.68 -17.76 1.28
N GLU A 250 -3.55 -17.33 1.85
CA GLU A 250 -3.38 -17.19 3.29
C GLU A 250 -3.15 -15.71 3.65
N SER A 251 -3.09 -15.43 4.96
CA SER A 251 -2.94 -14.05 5.44
C SER A 251 -1.69 -13.37 4.88
N SER A 252 -1.88 -12.31 4.09
CA SER A 252 -0.78 -11.44 3.67
C SER A 252 -0.15 -10.75 4.90
N PRO A 253 1.22 -10.65 4.98
CA PRO A 253 2.19 -10.81 3.89
C PRO A 253 2.89 -12.17 3.81
N ALA A 254 2.45 -13.23 4.49
CA ALA A 254 3.21 -14.48 4.53
C ALA A 254 3.46 -15.07 3.11
N PRO A 255 2.47 -15.15 2.18
CA PRO A 255 2.73 -15.66 0.84
C PRO A 255 3.70 -14.79 0.02
N VAL A 256 3.63 -13.46 0.12
CA VAL A 256 4.54 -12.60 -0.65
C VAL A 256 5.96 -12.60 -0.08
N LYS A 257 6.15 -12.78 1.24
CA LYS A 257 7.48 -12.97 1.82
C LYS A 257 8.12 -14.28 1.35
N TYR A 258 7.34 -15.37 1.31
CA TYR A 258 7.80 -16.61 0.69
C TYR A 258 8.22 -16.40 -0.77
N ALA A 259 7.40 -15.74 -1.58
CA ALA A 259 7.72 -15.46 -2.97
C ALA A 259 8.99 -14.59 -3.12
N ALA A 260 9.15 -13.57 -2.26
CA ALA A 260 10.34 -12.73 -2.23
C ALA A 260 11.61 -13.53 -1.85
N SER A 261 11.49 -14.48 -0.92
CA SER A 261 12.62 -15.37 -0.56
C SER A 261 13.04 -16.27 -1.72
N LYS A 262 12.09 -16.74 -2.52
CA LYS A 262 12.39 -17.51 -3.75
C LYS A 262 13.18 -16.72 -4.79
N LEU A 263 13.02 -15.40 -4.80
CA LEU A 263 13.78 -14.48 -5.65
C LEU A 263 15.12 -14.03 -5.01
N GLY A 264 15.41 -14.48 -3.79
CA GLY A 264 16.61 -14.09 -3.06
C GLY A 264 16.59 -12.63 -2.55
N LEU A 265 15.40 -12.02 -2.46
CA LEU A 265 15.25 -10.63 -2.02
C LEU A 265 15.30 -10.48 -0.50
N CYS A 266 14.86 -11.50 0.24
CA CYS A 266 14.90 -11.55 1.71
C CYS A 266 14.72 -13.00 2.19
N LYS A 267 14.80 -13.21 3.51
CA LYS A 267 14.30 -14.44 4.15
C LYS A 267 12.77 -14.40 4.22
N ASP A 268 12.12 -15.55 4.36
CA ASP A 268 10.66 -15.65 4.55
C ASP A 268 10.23 -15.53 6.03
N ASP A 269 11.10 -15.01 6.87
CA ASP A 269 10.84 -14.76 8.28
C ASP A 269 9.61 -13.85 8.46
N ILE A 270 8.68 -14.29 9.29
CA ILE A 270 7.45 -13.56 9.61
C ILE A 270 7.21 -13.60 11.12
N ARG A 271 6.62 -12.54 11.66
CA ARG A 271 6.38 -12.43 13.10
C ARG A 271 4.99 -12.93 13.50
N LEU A 272 4.91 -13.61 14.62
CA LEU A 272 3.63 -13.96 15.23
C LEU A 272 2.76 -12.69 15.43
N PRO A 273 1.43 -12.80 15.28
CA PRO A 273 0.62 -14.03 15.17
C PRO A 273 0.58 -14.66 13.77
N LEU A 274 1.22 -14.08 12.76
CA LEU A 274 1.33 -14.70 11.46
C LEU A 274 2.40 -15.79 11.47
N THR A 275 2.24 -16.79 10.63
CA THR A 275 3.14 -17.96 10.51
C THR A 275 3.53 -18.18 9.06
N SER A 276 4.56 -18.99 8.85
CA SER A 276 4.90 -19.48 7.50
C SER A 276 3.70 -20.17 6.87
N ILE A 277 3.56 -20.03 5.56
CA ILE A 277 2.48 -20.61 4.77
C ILE A 277 2.59 -22.14 4.64
N SER A 278 1.46 -22.80 4.36
CA SER A 278 1.40 -24.23 4.12
C SER A 278 2.15 -24.64 2.84
N ASP A 279 2.51 -25.93 2.73
CA ASP A 279 3.17 -26.42 1.53
C ASP A 279 2.25 -26.39 0.30
N GLU A 280 0.95 -26.52 0.49
CA GLU A 280 -0.05 -26.33 -0.56
C GLU A 280 -0.02 -24.90 -1.10
N THR A 281 0.03 -23.92 -0.23
CA THR A 281 0.13 -22.50 -0.62
C THR A 281 1.47 -22.19 -1.28
N LYS A 282 2.59 -22.78 -0.82
CA LYS A 282 3.89 -22.65 -1.50
C LYS A 282 3.83 -23.14 -2.94
N GLN A 283 3.18 -24.29 -3.19
CA GLN A 283 3.01 -24.82 -4.54
C GLN A 283 2.16 -23.89 -5.42
N LEU A 284 1.09 -23.31 -4.88
CA LEU A 284 0.27 -22.31 -5.61
C LEU A 284 1.08 -21.08 -5.98
N VAL A 285 1.86 -20.54 -5.03
CA VAL A 285 2.73 -19.38 -5.26
C VAL A 285 3.80 -19.70 -6.30
N ASP A 286 4.50 -20.83 -6.19
CA ASP A 286 5.51 -21.26 -7.17
C ASP A 286 4.91 -21.40 -8.58
N LYS A 287 3.70 -21.96 -8.69
CA LYS A 287 3.00 -22.06 -9.98
C LYS A 287 2.65 -20.69 -10.56
N ALA A 288 2.18 -19.79 -9.73
CA ALA A 288 1.85 -18.41 -10.13
C ALA A 288 3.10 -17.63 -10.57
N MET A 289 4.22 -17.80 -9.85
CA MET A 289 5.51 -17.18 -10.21
C MET A 289 6.03 -17.67 -11.55
N LYS A 290 5.93 -18.99 -11.83
CA LYS A 290 6.27 -19.59 -13.14
C LYS A 290 5.37 -19.05 -14.25
N HIS A 291 4.07 -18.91 -14.01
CA HIS A 291 3.13 -18.33 -14.99
C HIS A 291 3.50 -16.88 -15.35
N ALA A 292 3.91 -16.11 -14.37
CA ALA A 292 4.37 -14.72 -14.57
C ALA A 292 5.83 -14.63 -15.09
N SER A 293 6.51 -15.78 -15.30
CA SER A 293 7.93 -15.85 -15.72
C SER A 293 8.91 -15.15 -14.78
N LEU A 294 8.65 -15.25 -13.46
CA LEU A 294 9.54 -14.73 -12.42
C LEU A 294 10.58 -15.76 -11.98
N ILE A 295 10.32 -17.06 -12.15
CA ILE A 295 11.22 -18.18 -11.89
C ILE A 295 11.10 -19.23 -12.97
#